data_5385fe9c8b0748e45c418121f01343e6
#
_entry.id   5385fe9c8b0748e45c418121f01343e6
#
_cell.length_a   1.000
_cell.length_b   1.000
_cell.length_c   1.000
_cell.angle_alpha   90.00
_cell.angle_beta   90.00
_cell.angle_gamma   90.00
#
_symmetry.space_group_name_H-M   'P 1'
#
loop_
_entity.id
_entity.type
_entity.pdbx_description
1 polymer ?
#
loop_
_entity_poly.entity_id
_entity_poly.type
_entity_poly.pdbx_seq_one_letter_code
_entity_poly.pdbx_strand_id
1 'polypeptide(L)'
;SLITFLGLDEDQADFKDYKARKNGTFQYKDMKPYFDELDKLGGFKIVLSHFPENFEKVEENNYSQYDFDLQLSGHAHGGQFILPFIGPVYSPGQGLFPKYAKGSFGERPQLIVSRGLGNAEFPLRLFNHPEINVVYLEKDKFD
;
A
#
# COMPACT_ATOMS: atom_id res chain seq x y z
N SER A 1 16.37 -14.91 -14.14
CA SER A 1 15.54 -13.70 -14.01
C SER A 1 16.01 -12.89 -12.81
N LEU A 2 16.12 -11.59 -12.94
CA LEU A 2 16.47 -10.66 -11.85
C LEU A 2 15.19 -10.15 -11.21
N ILE A 3 15.16 -10.10 -9.87
CA ILE A 3 14.11 -9.45 -9.12
C ILE A 3 14.75 -8.35 -8.29
N THR A 4 14.24 -7.14 -8.38
CA THR A 4 14.72 -5.97 -7.66
C THR A 4 13.68 -5.53 -6.63
N PHE A 5 14.11 -5.26 -5.40
CA PHE A 5 13.25 -4.79 -4.32
C PHE A 5 13.60 -3.35 -3.95
N LEU A 6 12.57 -2.53 -3.79
CA LEU A 6 12.64 -1.21 -3.16
C LEU A 6 11.81 -1.24 -1.89
N GLY A 7 12.44 -1.11 -0.72
CA GLY A 7 11.75 -0.90 0.56
C GLY A 7 11.66 0.60 0.86
N LEU A 8 10.45 1.11 1.04
CA LEU A 8 10.23 2.50 1.41
C LEU A 8 10.11 2.63 2.92
N ASP A 9 11.00 3.45 3.52
CA ASP A 9 10.90 3.87 4.91
C ASP A 9 9.93 5.05 5.00
N GLU A 10 8.65 4.70 5.04
CA GLU A 10 7.55 5.66 5.18
C GLU A 10 7.42 6.00 6.66
N ASP A 11 7.77 7.22 7.04
CA ASP A 11 7.80 7.64 8.43
C ASP A 11 6.39 7.62 9.05
N GLN A 12 6.20 6.74 10.04
CA GLN A 12 4.94 6.68 10.80
C GLN A 12 4.67 7.95 11.62
N ALA A 13 5.69 8.79 11.87
CA ALA A 13 5.50 10.09 12.51
C ALA A 13 4.51 10.95 11.73
N ASP A 14 4.48 10.80 10.42
CA ASP A 14 3.56 11.46 9.52
C ASP A 14 2.09 11.16 9.82
N PHE A 15 1.79 9.99 10.37
CA PHE A 15 0.44 9.61 10.76
C PHE A 15 -0.03 10.27 12.07
N LYS A 16 0.90 10.56 12.98
CA LYS A 16 0.58 11.10 14.30
C LYS A 16 0.33 12.60 14.30
N ASP A 17 0.77 13.32 13.28
CA ASP A 17 0.54 14.76 13.22
C ASP A 17 -0.79 15.11 12.54
N TYR A 18 -1.88 14.69 13.20
CA TYR A 18 -3.24 15.04 12.80
C TYR A 18 -3.46 16.56 12.71
N LYS A 19 -2.77 17.35 13.52
CA LYS A 19 -2.90 18.81 13.49
C LYS A 19 -2.28 19.41 12.23
N ALA A 20 -1.08 18.96 11.86
CA ALA A 20 -0.42 19.43 10.64
C ALA A 20 -1.24 19.07 9.38
N ARG A 21 -1.82 17.87 9.34
CA ARG A 21 -2.73 17.45 8.26
C ARG A 21 -3.97 18.32 8.16
N LYS A 22 -4.63 18.56 9.32
CA LYS A 22 -5.85 19.38 9.38
C LYS A 22 -5.60 20.83 8.97
N ASN A 23 -4.41 21.34 9.24
CA ASN A 23 -4.03 22.72 8.95
C ASN A 23 -3.33 22.90 7.59
N GLY A 24 -3.14 21.81 6.81
CA GLY A 24 -2.47 21.86 5.52
C GLY A 24 -0.97 22.17 5.60
N THR A 25 -0.34 22.04 6.78
CA THR A 25 1.10 22.29 7.00
C THR A 25 1.93 21.00 6.98
N PHE A 26 1.28 19.87 6.75
CA PHE A 26 1.93 18.58 6.70
C PHE A 26 2.76 18.45 5.42
N GLN A 27 4.02 18.06 5.55
CA GLN A 27 4.91 17.80 4.43
C GLN A 27 5.15 16.29 4.34
N TYR A 28 4.80 15.69 3.21
CA TYR A 28 5.15 14.31 2.91
C TYR A 28 6.64 14.20 2.58
N LYS A 29 7.25 13.11 3.02
CA LYS A 29 8.59 12.76 2.57
C LYS A 29 8.56 12.49 1.08
N ASP A 30 9.39 13.18 0.32
CA ASP A 30 9.52 12.94 -1.11
C ASP A 30 10.16 11.57 -1.38
N MET A 31 9.42 10.67 -1.96
CA MET A 31 9.87 9.32 -2.31
C MET A 31 10.43 9.24 -3.72
N LYS A 32 10.29 10.29 -4.54
CA LYS A 32 10.79 10.32 -5.91
C LYS A 32 12.26 9.89 -6.06
N PRO A 33 13.21 10.35 -5.23
CA PRO A 33 14.61 9.94 -5.36
C PRO A 33 14.83 8.43 -5.29
N TYR A 34 14.03 7.72 -4.50
CA TYR A 34 14.12 6.26 -4.38
C TYR A 34 13.60 5.55 -5.63
N PHE A 35 12.53 6.07 -6.24
CA PHE A 35 12.03 5.58 -7.52
C PHE A 35 12.98 5.89 -8.68
N ASP A 36 13.62 7.06 -8.67
CA ASP A 36 14.64 7.42 -9.66
C ASP A 36 15.84 6.45 -9.60
N GLU A 37 16.21 5.95 -8.43
CA GLU A 37 17.24 4.91 -8.30
C GLU A 37 16.72 3.53 -8.76
N LEU A 38 15.48 3.19 -8.41
CA LEU A 38 14.85 1.95 -8.88
C LEU A 38 14.78 1.88 -10.41
N ASP A 39 14.51 3.01 -11.05
CA ASP A 39 14.39 3.10 -12.52
C ASP A 39 15.69 2.72 -13.25
N LYS A 40 16.84 2.99 -12.64
CA LYS A 40 18.17 2.62 -13.17
C LYS A 40 18.45 1.12 -13.12
N LEU A 41 17.66 0.37 -12.34
CA LEU A 41 17.85 -1.06 -12.13
C LEU A 41 16.93 -1.86 -13.05
N GLY A 42 17.40 -3.03 -13.46
CA GLY A 42 16.63 -3.95 -14.31
C GLY A 42 15.90 -5.02 -13.51
N GLY A 43 15.16 -5.86 -14.25
CA GLY A 43 14.44 -7.00 -13.70
C GLY A 43 12.99 -6.69 -13.33
N PHE A 44 12.34 -7.64 -12.68
CA PHE A 44 11.01 -7.47 -12.11
C PHE A 44 11.12 -6.65 -10.82
N LYS A 45 10.48 -5.50 -10.78
CA LYS A 45 10.63 -4.50 -9.73
C LYS A 45 9.49 -4.59 -8.72
N ILE A 46 9.82 -4.89 -7.45
CA ILE A 46 8.86 -4.99 -6.36
C ILE A 46 9.08 -3.84 -5.37
N VAL A 47 8.03 -3.08 -5.09
CA VAL A 47 8.00 -2.01 -4.09
C VAL A 47 7.33 -2.51 -2.82
N LEU A 48 8.01 -2.38 -1.69
CA LEU A 48 7.47 -2.64 -0.35
C LEU A 48 7.11 -1.31 0.29
N SER A 49 5.81 -1.04 0.38
CA SER A 49 5.25 0.19 0.95
C SER A 49 4.25 -0.18 2.03
N HIS A 50 4.35 0.45 3.21
CA HIS A 50 3.41 0.17 4.29
C HIS A 50 2.00 0.66 3.97
N PHE A 51 1.88 1.85 3.35
CA PHE A 51 0.63 2.55 3.12
C PHE A 51 0.07 2.31 1.71
N PRO A 52 -1.00 1.52 1.56
CA PRO A 52 -1.56 1.20 0.24
C PRO A 52 -2.16 2.40 -0.47
N GLU A 53 -2.63 3.41 0.27
CA GLU A 53 -3.18 4.64 -0.29
C GLU A 53 -2.17 5.48 -1.08
N ASN A 54 -0.87 5.32 -0.83
CA ASN A 54 0.18 6.00 -1.59
C ASN A 54 0.29 5.48 -3.03
N PHE A 55 -0.36 4.37 -3.35
CA PHE A 55 -0.40 3.83 -4.71
C PHE A 55 -1.05 4.81 -5.71
N GLU A 56 -2.15 5.47 -5.32
CA GLU A 56 -2.85 6.45 -6.17
C GLU A 56 -3.23 7.74 -5.41
N LYS A 57 -2.44 8.17 -4.46
CA LYS A 57 -2.75 9.39 -3.74
C LYS A 57 -2.47 10.61 -4.60
N VAL A 58 -3.45 11.49 -4.68
CA VAL A 58 -3.58 12.49 -5.75
C VAL A 58 -2.57 13.64 -5.68
N GLU A 59 -1.89 13.89 -4.56
CA GLU A 59 -1.17 15.17 -4.43
C GLU A 59 0.36 15.05 -4.36
N GLU A 60 0.95 14.11 -3.65
CA GLU A 60 2.40 14.11 -3.44
C GLU A 60 3.06 12.72 -3.51
N ASN A 61 2.31 11.64 -3.24
CA ASN A 61 2.81 10.27 -3.28
C ASN A 61 1.89 9.41 -4.15
N ASN A 62 1.95 9.57 -5.45
CA ASN A 62 1.30 8.66 -6.39
C ASN A 62 2.34 7.69 -6.92
N TYR A 63 2.49 6.55 -6.25
CA TYR A 63 3.53 5.58 -6.64
C TYR A 63 3.21 4.89 -7.95
N SER A 64 1.95 4.76 -8.33
CA SER A 64 1.54 4.12 -9.59
C SER A 64 2.03 4.84 -10.85
N GLN A 65 2.52 6.08 -10.71
CA GLN A 65 3.13 6.82 -11.82
C GLN A 65 4.56 6.38 -12.17
N TYR A 66 5.24 5.63 -11.27
CA TYR A 66 6.61 5.18 -11.47
C TYR A 66 6.67 3.81 -12.15
N ASP A 67 7.82 3.52 -12.79
CA ASP A 67 8.04 2.26 -13.49
C ASP A 67 8.46 1.15 -12.50
N PHE A 68 7.49 0.36 -12.06
CA PHE A 68 7.69 -0.88 -11.33
C PHE A 68 6.54 -1.86 -11.63
N ASP A 69 6.67 -3.10 -11.18
CA ASP A 69 5.71 -4.15 -11.55
C ASP A 69 4.70 -4.46 -10.45
N LEU A 70 5.15 -4.48 -9.19
CA LEU A 70 4.32 -4.91 -8.06
C LEU A 70 4.59 -4.08 -6.81
N GLN A 71 3.53 -3.60 -6.15
CA GLN A 71 3.58 -3.05 -4.80
C GLN A 71 2.91 -4.01 -3.82
N LEU A 72 3.59 -4.28 -2.70
CA LEU A 72 3.05 -5.04 -1.58
C LEU A 72 2.84 -4.10 -0.41
N SER A 73 1.62 -4.09 0.14
CA SER A 73 1.23 -3.21 1.23
C SER A 73 0.41 -3.93 2.30
N GLY A 74 0.40 -3.36 3.50
CA GLY A 74 -0.41 -3.78 4.63
C GLY A 74 -1.25 -2.64 5.19
N HIS A 75 -1.02 -2.26 6.44
CA HIS A 75 -1.58 -1.11 7.16
C HIS A 75 -3.10 -1.04 7.32
N ALA A 76 -3.86 -1.28 6.26
CA ALA A 76 -5.31 -1.07 6.23
C ALA A 76 -6.10 -2.09 7.07
N HIS A 77 -5.46 -3.18 7.52
CA HIS A 77 -6.08 -4.25 8.32
C HIS A 77 -7.44 -4.73 7.79
N GLY A 78 -7.60 -4.75 6.47
CA GLY A 78 -8.85 -5.12 5.81
C GLY A 78 -10.01 -4.15 6.03
N GLY A 79 -9.72 -2.93 6.54
CA GLY A 79 -10.73 -1.93 6.88
C GLY A 79 -11.43 -2.20 8.22
N GLN A 80 -10.77 -2.90 9.16
CA GLN A 80 -11.22 -3.28 10.51
C GLN A 80 -12.50 -4.11 10.52
N PHE A 81 -13.59 -3.56 10.03
CA PHE A 81 -14.91 -4.19 9.93
C PHE A 81 -15.26 -4.32 8.45
N ILE A 82 -15.70 -5.50 8.04
CA ILE A 82 -16.23 -5.73 6.69
C ILE A 82 -17.71 -6.02 6.81
N LEU A 83 -18.55 -5.05 6.46
CA LEU A 83 -19.99 -5.23 6.52
C LEU A 83 -20.50 -5.91 5.24
N PRO A 84 -21.44 -6.87 5.37
CA PRO A 84 -22.10 -7.46 4.21
C PRO A 84 -22.71 -6.37 3.32
N PHE A 85 -22.53 -6.50 2.01
CA PHE A 85 -23.04 -5.59 0.96
C PHE A 85 -22.42 -4.17 0.95
N ILE A 86 -21.70 -3.76 2.01
CA ILE A 86 -21.06 -2.44 2.14
C ILE A 86 -19.55 -2.55 1.90
N GLY A 87 -18.93 -3.58 2.47
CA GLY A 87 -17.49 -3.78 2.37
C GLY A 87 -16.70 -3.23 3.57
N PRO A 88 -15.41 -2.88 3.38
CA PRO A 88 -14.55 -2.31 4.41
C PRO A 88 -15.09 -1.00 4.96
N VAL A 89 -15.01 -0.81 6.28
CA VAL A 89 -15.63 0.35 6.93
C VAL A 89 -14.65 1.47 7.22
N TYR A 90 -13.46 1.14 7.72
CA TYR A 90 -12.50 2.15 8.14
C TYR A 90 -11.05 1.68 8.02
N SER A 91 -10.20 2.55 7.52
CA SER A 91 -8.74 2.37 7.56
C SER A 91 -8.05 3.66 7.98
N PRO A 92 -7.02 3.60 8.85
CA PRO A 92 -6.18 4.77 9.08
C PRO A 92 -5.63 5.30 7.75
N GLY A 93 -5.56 6.63 7.61
CA GLY A 93 -5.07 7.28 6.39
C GLY A 93 -6.08 7.39 5.25
N GLN A 94 -7.01 6.42 5.11
CA GLN A 94 -8.06 6.46 4.08
C GLN A 94 -9.43 6.89 4.62
N GLY A 95 -9.67 6.77 5.94
CA GLY A 95 -10.94 7.13 6.57
C GLY A 95 -12.03 6.08 6.38
N LEU A 96 -13.28 6.54 6.18
CA LEU A 96 -14.45 5.68 5.99
C LEU A 96 -14.50 5.14 4.57
N PHE A 97 -14.90 3.87 4.45
CA PHE A 97 -15.03 3.14 3.17
C PHE A 97 -13.76 3.15 2.33
N PRO A 98 -12.64 2.65 2.89
CA PRO A 98 -11.35 2.72 2.24
C PRO A 98 -11.32 1.91 0.93
N LYS A 99 -10.77 2.50 -0.14
CA LYS A 99 -10.57 1.84 -1.43
C LYS A 99 -9.55 0.69 -1.31
N TYR A 100 -8.42 0.97 -0.68
CA TYR A 100 -7.27 0.05 -0.60
C TYR A 100 -7.21 -0.68 0.74
N ALA A 101 -8.28 -1.42 1.09
CA ALA A 101 -8.34 -2.15 2.35
C ALA A 101 -7.77 -3.57 2.26
N LYS A 102 -7.94 -4.22 1.13
CA LYS A 102 -7.54 -5.62 0.86
C LYS A 102 -7.63 -5.96 -0.63
N GLY A 103 -6.89 -6.98 -1.06
CA GLY A 103 -6.98 -7.53 -2.42
C GLY A 103 -6.01 -6.89 -3.40
N SER A 104 -6.29 -7.01 -4.68
CA SER A 104 -5.43 -6.57 -5.78
C SER A 104 -6.04 -5.42 -6.55
N PHE A 105 -5.20 -4.46 -6.97
CA PHE A 105 -5.59 -3.27 -7.72
C PHE A 105 -4.57 -2.99 -8.82
N GLY A 106 -5.05 -2.47 -9.96
CA GLY A 106 -4.19 -2.19 -11.11
C GLY A 106 -3.70 -3.46 -11.83
N GLU A 107 -3.00 -3.26 -12.92
CA GLU A 107 -2.39 -4.34 -13.71
C GLU A 107 -0.87 -4.19 -13.76
N ARG A 108 -0.37 -3.01 -14.13
CA ARG A 108 1.05 -2.68 -14.13
C ARG A 108 1.23 -1.15 -13.93
N PRO A 109 1.75 -0.75 -12.77
CA PRO A 109 2.04 -1.58 -11.60
C PRO A 109 0.78 -2.17 -10.97
N GLN A 110 0.92 -3.34 -10.35
CA GLN A 110 -0.12 -3.96 -9.54
C GLN A 110 0.12 -3.68 -8.05
N LEU A 111 -0.94 -3.37 -7.31
CA LEU A 111 -0.91 -3.28 -5.85
C LEU A 111 -1.58 -4.52 -5.25
N ILE A 112 -0.94 -5.15 -4.27
CA ILE A 112 -1.54 -6.18 -3.42
C ILE A 112 -1.56 -5.67 -1.98
N VAL A 113 -2.75 -5.64 -1.38
CA VAL A 113 -2.97 -5.22 0.00
C VAL A 113 -3.36 -6.41 0.85
N SER A 114 -2.53 -6.73 1.84
CA SER A 114 -2.81 -7.78 2.82
C SER A 114 -3.64 -7.25 3.98
N ARG A 115 -4.60 -8.06 4.42
CA ARG A 115 -5.32 -7.80 5.68
C ARG A 115 -4.46 -8.03 6.91
N GLY A 116 -3.37 -8.78 6.77
CA GLY A 116 -2.48 -9.15 7.85
C GLY A 116 -3.09 -10.08 8.88
N LEU A 117 -2.28 -10.50 9.85
CA LEU A 117 -2.66 -11.43 10.91
C LEU A 117 -3.06 -10.73 12.22
N GLY A 118 -2.50 -9.53 12.46
CA GLY A 118 -2.70 -8.77 13.69
C GLY A 118 -3.94 -7.89 13.69
N ASN A 119 -4.32 -7.42 14.87
CA ASN A 119 -5.29 -6.34 15.02
C ASN A 119 -4.58 -4.99 14.96
N ALA A 120 -5.31 -3.94 14.55
CA ALA A 120 -4.88 -2.56 14.71
C ALA A 120 -5.16 -2.04 16.13
N GLU A 121 -5.24 -0.73 16.29
CA GLU A 121 -5.58 -0.09 17.58
C GLU A 121 -6.90 -0.60 18.18
N PHE A 122 -7.81 -1.06 17.35
CA PHE A 122 -9.07 -1.67 17.79
C PHE A 122 -8.91 -3.18 17.88
N PRO A 123 -9.18 -3.80 19.05
CA PRO A 123 -8.89 -5.21 19.31
C PRO A 123 -9.85 -6.19 18.62
N LEU A 124 -10.83 -5.69 17.89
CA LEU A 124 -11.89 -6.51 17.28
C LEU A 124 -11.90 -6.37 15.76
N ARG A 125 -11.91 -7.51 15.06
CA ARG A 125 -12.24 -7.61 13.64
C ARG A 125 -13.64 -8.23 13.49
N LEU A 126 -14.49 -7.64 12.67
CA LEU A 126 -15.81 -8.17 12.37
C LEU A 126 -15.92 -8.54 10.90
N PHE A 127 -16.20 -9.81 10.60
CA PHE A 127 -16.24 -10.39 9.25
C PHE A 127 -14.95 -10.17 8.43
N ASN A 128 -13.85 -9.96 9.13
CA ASN A 128 -12.56 -9.61 8.56
C ASN A 128 -11.49 -10.59 9.10
N HIS A 129 -11.44 -11.79 8.52
CA HIS A 129 -10.51 -12.83 8.97
C HIS A 129 -9.06 -12.44 8.67
N PRO A 130 -8.11 -12.87 9.53
CA PRO A 130 -6.68 -12.79 9.23
C PRO A 130 -6.34 -13.43 7.89
N GLU A 131 -5.33 -12.88 7.21
CA GLU A 131 -4.96 -13.31 5.85
C GLU A 131 -3.45 -13.35 5.67
N ILE A 132 -2.98 -14.42 5.03
CA ILE A 132 -1.63 -14.52 4.47
C ILE A 132 -1.78 -14.57 2.96
N ASN A 133 -1.12 -13.65 2.26
CA ASN A 133 -1.07 -13.64 0.81
C ASN A 133 0.17 -14.39 0.33
N VAL A 134 -0.02 -15.32 -0.61
CA VAL A 134 1.07 -15.99 -1.30
C VAL A 134 1.08 -15.49 -2.74
N VAL A 135 2.20 -14.92 -3.16
CA VAL A 135 2.37 -14.36 -4.50
C VAL A 135 3.34 -15.25 -5.26
N TYR A 136 2.89 -15.77 -6.40
CA TYR A 136 3.73 -16.54 -7.31
C TYR A 136 4.16 -15.63 -8.46
N LEU A 137 5.48 -15.56 -8.69
CA LEU A 137 6.07 -14.86 -9.82
C LEU A 137 6.51 -15.90 -10.84
N GLU A 138 5.94 -15.86 -12.00
CA GLU A 138 6.31 -16.75 -13.10
C GLU A 138 6.97 -15.95 -14.22
N LYS A 139 8.04 -16.54 -14.80
CA LYS A 139 8.64 -15.96 -16.00
C LYS A 139 7.73 -16.27 -17.19
N ASP A 140 7.41 -15.23 -17.97
CA ASP A 140 6.67 -15.41 -19.20
C ASP A 140 7.47 -16.33 -20.16
N LYS A 141 6.79 -17.30 -20.76
CA LYS A 141 7.45 -18.30 -21.63
C LYS A 141 7.92 -17.73 -22.97
N PHE A 142 7.60 -16.47 -23.24
CA PHE A 142 7.86 -15.82 -24.52
C PHE A 142 8.95 -14.72 -24.46
N ASP A 143 9.62 -14.57 -23.30
CA ASP A 143 10.79 -13.67 -23.14
C ASP A 143 12.13 -14.44 -23.12
#